data_2ed8de9f979876fbc2842ca1d62c052c
#
_entry.id   2ed8de9f979876fbc2842ca1d62c052c
#
_cell.length_a   1.000
_cell.length_b   1.000
_cell.length_c   1.000
_cell.angle_alpha   90.00
_cell.angle_beta   90.00
_cell.angle_gamma   90.00
#
_symmetry.space_group_name_H-M   'P 1'
#
loop_
_entity.id
_entity.type
_entity.pdbx_description
1 polymer ?
#
loop_
_entity_poly.entity_id
_entity_poly.type
_entity_poly.pdbx_seq_one_letter_code
_entity_poly.pdbx_strand_id
1 'polypeptide(L)'
;MYSNSEISSVIKQHFPFVSDKQLEMFEQLPSLYAEWNEKINVISRKDIDNIFERHILHSLAIAKVCNFKPNSEILDVGTGGGFPGIPLAILFPEVKFTLVDSIGKKIKVVNEVKDALGLKNVYAEQTRVEQVKKSFDFIVSRAVTQMPEFVSWVKDKISPIQYHDLDNGILYLKGGDLTQELQPLLQGKGKKTKIKIFNIYDFFPSEFFETKMVVHVKL
;
A
#
# COMPACT_ATOMS: atom_id res chain seq x y z
N MET A 1 -14.90 15.18 6.90
CA MET A 1 -15.05 13.75 6.52
C MET A 1 -15.74 13.70 5.16
N TYR A 2 -15.24 12.91 4.20
CA TYR A 2 -15.86 12.74 2.89
C TYR A 2 -17.16 11.95 3.02
N SER A 3 -18.22 12.36 2.31
CA SER A 3 -19.45 11.57 2.15
C SER A 3 -19.21 10.39 1.19
N ASN A 4 -20.09 9.38 1.23
CA ASN A 4 -19.99 8.23 0.31
C ASN A 4 -20.02 8.66 -1.16
N SER A 5 -20.86 9.63 -1.52
CA SER A 5 -20.94 10.14 -2.89
C SER A 5 -19.66 10.87 -3.33
N GLU A 6 -19.00 11.59 -2.43
CA GLU A 6 -17.71 12.22 -2.71
C GLU A 6 -16.60 11.16 -2.86
N ILE A 7 -16.57 10.12 -2.02
CA ILE A 7 -15.64 9.00 -2.14
C ILE A 7 -15.79 8.36 -3.53
N SER A 8 -17.00 7.95 -3.90
CA SER A 8 -17.28 7.34 -5.20
C SER A 8 -16.92 8.24 -6.36
N SER A 9 -17.23 9.55 -6.27
CA SER A 9 -16.87 10.52 -7.30
C SER A 9 -15.36 10.61 -7.51
N VAL A 10 -14.59 10.76 -6.44
CA VAL A 10 -13.12 10.84 -6.50
C VAL A 10 -12.53 9.54 -7.02
N ILE A 11 -13.00 8.38 -6.54
CA ILE A 11 -12.50 7.09 -7.02
C ILE A 11 -12.79 6.91 -8.52
N LYS A 12 -14.01 7.18 -9.00
CA LYS A 12 -14.37 7.09 -10.43
C LYS A 12 -13.54 8.04 -11.28
N GLN A 13 -13.30 9.25 -10.82
CA GLN A 13 -12.47 10.24 -11.53
C GLN A 13 -11.05 9.71 -11.77
N HIS A 14 -10.44 9.09 -10.78
CA HIS A 14 -9.05 8.64 -10.87
C HIS A 14 -8.90 7.21 -11.40
N PHE A 15 -9.93 6.38 -11.24
CA PHE A 15 -9.97 4.96 -11.61
C PHE A 15 -11.29 4.62 -12.29
N PRO A 16 -11.51 5.06 -13.55
CA PRO A 16 -12.80 4.95 -14.24
C PRO A 16 -13.23 3.51 -14.53
N PHE A 17 -12.35 2.55 -14.37
CA PHE A 17 -12.60 1.12 -14.57
C PHE A 17 -13.20 0.40 -13.35
N VAL A 18 -13.33 1.07 -12.19
CA VAL A 18 -13.90 0.45 -10.98
C VAL A 18 -15.38 0.12 -11.18
N SER A 19 -15.77 -1.06 -10.72
CA SER A 19 -17.16 -1.51 -10.68
C SER A 19 -17.93 -0.85 -9.53
N ASP A 20 -19.26 -0.86 -9.60
CA ASP A 20 -20.11 -0.35 -8.51
C ASP A 20 -19.86 -1.10 -7.21
N LYS A 21 -19.63 -2.42 -7.26
CA LYS A 21 -19.26 -3.22 -6.09
C LYS A 21 -17.97 -2.76 -5.42
N GLN A 22 -16.95 -2.38 -6.19
CA GLN A 22 -15.71 -1.83 -5.63
C GLN A 22 -15.94 -0.45 -4.99
N LEU A 23 -16.80 0.37 -5.59
CA LEU A 23 -17.18 1.67 -5.01
C LEU A 23 -17.87 1.49 -3.65
N GLU A 24 -18.85 0.59 -3.56
CA GLU A 24 -19.51 0.24 -2.29
C GLU A 24 -18.49 -0.19 -1.22
N MET A 25 -17.47 -0.97 -1.60
CA MET A 25 -16.39 -1.34 -0.67
C MET A 25 -15.57 -0.13 -0.21
N PHE A 26 -15.23 0.80 -1.12
CA PHE A 26 -14.52 2.04 -0.73
C PHE A 26 -15.35 2.93 0.18
N GLU A 27 -16.65 3.04 -0.05
CA GLU A 27 -17.58 3.80 0.78
C GLU A 27 -17.72 3.23 2.20
N GLN A 28 -17.60 1.91 2.35
CA GLN A 28 -17.68 1.23 3.65
C GLN A 28 -16.39 1.38 4.49
N LEU A 29 -15.23 1.59 3.87
CA LEU A 29 -13.95 1.62 4.58
C LEU A 29 -13.91 2.62 5.75
N PRO A 30 -14.35 3.89 5.60
CA PRO A 30 -14.27 4.84 6.70
C PRO A 30 -15.05 4.39 7.95
N SER A 31 -16.25 3.88 7.78
CA SER A 31 -17.08 3.41 8.91
C SER A 31 -16.53 2.16 9.57
N LEU A 32 -16.04 1.19 8.77
CA LEU A 32 -15.40 -0.01 9.28
C LEU A 32 -14.14 0.32 10.11
N TYR A 33 -13.29 1.21 9.61
CA TYR A 33 -12.11 1.61 10.36
C TYR A 33 -12.43 2.47 11.56
N ALA A 34 -13.46 3.32 11.53
CA ALA A 34 -13.91 4.07 12.70
C ALA A 34 -14.32 3.12 13.84
N GLU A 35 -15.15 2.13 13.53
CA GLU A 35 -15.57 1.11 14.50
C GLU A 35 -14.40 0.32 15.10
N TRP A 36 -13.49 -0.16 14.24
CA TRP A 36 -12.35 -0.96 14.71
C TRP A 36 -11.32 -0.13 15.44
N ASN A 37 -11.14 1.14 15.07
CA ASN A 37 -10.18 2.04 15.71
C ASN A 37 -10.57 2.42 17.14
N GLU A 38 -11.86 2.35 17.49
CA GLU A 38 -12.31 2.47 18.88
C GLU A 38 -11.81 1.32 19.76
N LYS A 39 -11.70 0.11 19.18
CA LYS A 39 -11.31 -1.11 19.87
C LYS A 39 -9.78 -1.32 19.83
N ILE A 40 -9.18 -1.04 18.68
CA ILE A 40 -7.74 -1.25 18.41
C ILE A 40 -7.23 -0.07 17.59
N ASN A 41 -6.37 0.75 18.18
CA ASN A 41 -5.81 1.93 17.53
C ASN A 41 -4.85 1.53 16.40
N VAL A 42 -5.34 1.52 15.16
CA VAL A 42 -4.56 1.25 13.92
C VAL A 42 -4.36 2.51 13.08
N ILE A 43 -5.14 3.56 13.33
CA ILE A 43 -5.06 4.88 12.71
C ILE A 43 -4.98 5.91 13.84
N SER A 44 -4.14 6.93 13.69
CA SER A 44 -4.06 7.99 14.68
C SER A 44 -5.41 8.71 14.82
N ARG A 45 -5.73 9.18 16.04
CA ARG A 45 -6.98 9.93 16.29
C ARG A 45 -7.10 11.19 15.44
N LYS A 46 -5.98 11.78 15.02
CA LYS A 46 -5.93 12.96 14.15
C LYS A 46 -6.23 12.66 12.68
N ASP A 47 -6.04 11.41 12.27
CA ASP A 47 -6.16 11.00 10.87
C ASP A 47 -7.45 10.25 10.57
N ILE A 48 -8.18 9.78 11.59
CA ILE A 48 -9.40 8.99 11.38
C ILE A 48 -10.49 9.78 10.62
N ASP A 49 -10.63 11.08 10.90
CA ASP A 49 -11.58 11.95 10.20
C ASP A 49 -11.18 12.22 8.74
N ASN A 50 -9.91 12.02 8.42
CA ASN A 50 -9.32 12.20 7.10
C ASN A 50 -8.87 10.87 6.47
N ILE A 51 -9.44 9.74 6.92
CA ILE A 51 -9.03 8.40 6.51
C ILE A 51 -9.06 8.23 4.99
N PHE A 52 -10.04 8.81 4.31
CA PHE A 52 -10.16 8.69 2.86
C PHE A 52 -8.94 9.27 2.15
N GLU A 53 -8.56 10.51 2.43
CA GLU A 53 -7.41 11.15 1.81
C GLU A 53 -6.10 10.54 2.30
N ARG A 54 -5.91 10.49 3.65
CA ARG A 54 -4.61 10.20 4.25
C ARG A 54 -4.25 8.72 4.27
N HIS A 55 -5.24 7.83 4.09
CA HIS A 55 -5.00 6.39 4.11
C HIS A 55 -5.48 5.71 2.84
N ILE A 56 -6.72 5.90 2.40
CA ILE A 56 -7.28 5.20 1.24
C ILE A 56 -6.65 5.76 -0.05
N LEU A 57 -6.82 7.04 -0.32
CA LEU A 57 -6.32 7.67 -1.55
C LEU A 57 -4.78 7.64 -1.60
N HIS A 58 -4.12 7.86 -0.45
CA HIS A 58 -2.68 7.72 -0.32
C HIS A 58 -2.20 6.31 -0.73
N SER A 59 -2.90 5.25 -0.31
CA SER A 59 -2.59 3.87 -0.72
C SER A 59 -2.76 3.66 -2.22
N LEU A 60 -3.82 4.23 -2.79
CA LEU A 60 -4.14 4.14 -4.21
C LEU A 60 -3.16 4.91 -5.12
N ALA A 61 -2.31 5.77 -4.56
CA ALA A 61 -1.22 6.40 -5.31
C ALA A 61 -0.27 5.37 -5.94
N ILE A 62 -0.10 4.20 -5.32
CA ILE A 62 0.67 3.10 -5.89
C ILE A 62 0.08 2.65 -7.23
N ALA A 63 -1.24 2.60 -7.35
CA ALA A 63 -1.93 2.22 -8.58
C ALA A 63 -1.79 3.25 -9.73
N LYS A 64 -1.42 4.50 -9.42
CA LYS A 64 -1.06 5.50 -10.44
C LYS A 64 0.33 5.26 -11.02
N VAL A 65 1.18 4.54 -10.30
CA VAL A 65 2.56 4.23 -10.69
C VAL A 65 2.67 2.85 -11.33
N CYS A 66 1.90 1.88 -10.85
CA CYS A 66 1.92 0.50 -11.32
C CYS A 66 0.51 -0.06 -11.45
N ASN A 67 0.14 -0.43 -12.67
CA ASN A 67 -1.08 -1.21 -12.91
C ASN A 67 -0.74 -2.71 -12.77
N PHE A 68 -1.08 -3.29 -11.63
CA PHE A 68 -0.83 -4.71 -11.37
C PHE A 68 -1.64 -5.59 -12.32
N LYS A 69 -0.97 -6.53 -12.99
CA LYS A 69 -1.61 -7.47 -13.90
C LYS A 69 -2.34 -8.58 -13.13
N PRO A 70 -3.39 -9.20 -13.70
CA PRO A 70 -4.07 -10.33 -13.07
C PRO A 70 -3.09 -11.43 -12.64
N ASN A 71 -3.38 -12.08 -11.52
CA ASN A 71 -2.56 -13.11 -10.87
C ASN A 71 -1.21 -12.64 -10.30
N SER A 72 -0.92 -11.33 -10.30
CA SER A 72 0.25 -10.80 -9.59
C SER A 72 0.22 -11.15 -8.11
N GLU A 73 1.40 -11.33 -7.54
CA GLU A 73 1.60 -11.60 -6.12
C GLU A 73 2.23 -10.38 -5.45
N ILE A 74 1.52 -9.76 -4.52
CA ILE A 74 1.95 -8.52 -3.84
C ILE A 74 2.10 -8.81 -2.35
N LEU A 75 3.22 -8.36 -1.77
CA LEU A 75 3.46 -8.40 -0.33
C LEU A 75 3.33 -7.01 0.26
N ASP A 76 2.47 -6.82 1.25
CA ASP A 76 2.38 -5.61 2.06
C ASP A 76 3.09 -5.84 3.39
N VAL A 77 4.21 -5.17 3.60
CA VAL A 77 5.07 -5.34 4.77
C VAL A 77 4.82 -4.26 5.80
N GLY A 78 4.53 -4.68 7.03
CA GLY A 78 4.14 -3.76 8.09
C GLY A 78 2.80 -3.09 7.79
N THR A 79 1.85 -3.91 7.32
CA THR A 79 0.55 -3.44 6.81
C THR A 79 -0.25 -2.60 7.81
N GLY A 80 0.05 -2.70 9.10
CA GLY A 80 -0.70 -2.00 10.13
C GLY A 80 -2.17 -2.40 10.13
N GLY A 81 -3.04 -1.43 9.96
CA GLY A 81 -4.47 -1.65 9.79
C GLY A 81 -4.88 -2.13 8.38
N GLY A 82 -3.94 -2.52 7.51
CA GLY A 82 -4.25 -2.95 6.14
C GLY A 82 -3.91 -1.90 5.06
N PHE A 83 -3.01 -0.97 5.35
CA PHE A 83 -2.60 0.08 4.42
C PHE A 83 -1.13 -0.05 4.00
N PRO A 84 -0.86 -0.13 2.68
CA PRO A 84 -1.73 0.13 1.54
C PRO A 84 -2.53 -1.07 1.03
N GLY A 85 -2.38 -2.28 1.57
CA GLY A 85 -2.85 -3.54 1.00
C GLY A 85 -4.36 -3.63 0.76
N ILE A 86 -5.22 -3.25 1.73
CA ILE A 86 -6.68 -3.34 1.60
C ILE A 86 -7.23 -2.46 0.47
N PRO A 87 -6.91 -1.15 0.38
CA PRO A 87 -7.36 -0.32 -0.74
C PRO A 87 -6.90 -0.85 -2.10
N LEU A 88 -5.66 -1.35 -2.19
CA LEU A 88 -5.14 -1.95 -3.42
C LEU A 88 -5.86 -3.25 -3.77
N ALA A 89 -6.18 -4.09 -2.79
CA ALA A 89 -6.90 -5.34 -3.02
C ALA A 89 -8.35 -5.11 -3.49
N ILE A 90 -8.99 -4.04 -3.04
CA ILE A 90 -10.30 -3.63 -3.57
C ILE A 90 -10.16 -3.23 -5.04
N LEU A 91 -9.14 -2.42 -5.37
CA LEU A 91 -8.93 -1.91 -6.72
C LEU A 91 -8.56 -3.01 -7.72
N PHE A 92 -7.77 -4.00 -7.29
CA PHE A 92 -7.24 -5.09 -8.11
C PHE A 92 -7.76 -6.47 -7.64
N PRO A 93 -9.02 -6.85 -7.93
CA PRO A 93 -9.63 -8.07 -7.40
C PRO A 93 -8.99 -9.37 -7.92
N GLU A 94 -8.29 -9.32 -9.07
CA GLU A 94 -7.60 -10.47 -9.66
C GLU A 94 -6.12 -10.59 -9.23
N VAL A 95 -5.65 -9.71 -8.35
CA VAL A 95 -4.28 -9.69 -7.78
C VAL A 95 -4.31 -10.27 -6.38
N LYS A 96 -3.32 -11.07 -6.02
CA LYS A 96 -3.22 -11.68 -4.69
C LYS A 96 -2.36 -10.83 -3.77
N PHE A 97 -2.90 -10.46 -2.64
CA PHE A 97 -2.24 -9.64 -1.63
C PHE A 97 -1.96 -10.47 -0.37
N THR A 98 -0.69 -10.52 0.02
CA THR A 98 -0.24 -11.07 1.31
C THR A 98 0.13 -9.89 2.21
N LEU A 99 -0.59 -9.70 3.32
CA LEU A 99 -0.42 -8.60 4.25
C LEU A 99 0.20 -9.12 5.53
N VAL A 100 1.36 -8.58 5.93
CA VAL A 100 2.07 -9.04 7.13
C VAL A 100 2.35 -7.90 8.11
N ASP A 101 2.19 -8.17 9.38
CA ASP A 101 2.60 -7.30 10.50
C ASP A 101 3.00 -8.16 11.69
N SER A 102 3.98 -7.72 12.47
CA SER A 102 4.41 -8.42 13.68
C SER A 102 3.41 -8.30 14.84
N ILE A 103 2.47 -7.37 14.75
CA ILE A 103 1.51 -7.05 15.81
C ILE A 103 0.16 -7.71 15.52
N GLY A 104 -0.15 -8.80 16.23
CA GLY A 104 -1.36 -9.60 16.02
C GLY A 104 -2.67 -8.82 16.14
N LYS A 105 -2.74 -7.80 17.01
CA LYS A 105 -3.94 -6.95 17.12
C LYS A 105 -4.24 -6.18 15.83
N LYS A 106 -3.23 -5.77 15.09
CA LYS A 106 -3.38 -5.10 13.80
C LYS A 106 -3.88 -6.08 12.74
N ILE A 107 -3.29 -7.27 12.67
CA ILE A 107 -3.74 -8.35 11.76
C ILE A 107 -5.17 -8.77 12.04
N LYS A 108 -5.61 -8.75 13.31
CA LYS A 108 -7.02 -8.95 13.63
C LYS A 108 -7.91 -7.94 12.92
N VAL A 109 -7.58 -6.64 12.98
CA VAL A 109 -8.35 -5.59 12.28
C VAL A 109 -8.36 -5.83 10.77
N VAL A 110 -7.21 -6.18 10.18
CA VAL A 110 -7.11 -6.50 8.75
C VAL A 110 -8.07 -7.62 8.36
N ASN A 111 -8.10 -8.71 9.13
CA ASN A 111 -8.98 -9.85 8.86
C ASN A 111 -10.47 -9.46 8.99
N GLU A 112 -10.83 -8.70 10.01
CA GLU A 112 -12.22 -8.26 10.19
C GLU A 112 -12.69 -7.33 9.07
N VAL A 113 -11.85 -6.37 8.65
CA VAL A 113 -12.16 -5.48 7.52
C VAL A 113 -12.25 -6.29 6.22
N LYS A 114 -11.28 -7.19 5.97
CA LYS A 114 -11.28 -8.08 4.81
C LYS A 114 -12.56 -8.92 4.73
N ASP A 115 -12.97 -9.52 5.85
CA ASP A 115 -14.12 -10.40 5.91
C ASP A 115 -15.44 -9.61 5.77
N ALA A 116 -15.54 -8.42 6.38
CA ALA A 116 -16.68 -7.52 6.22
C ALA A 116 -16.89 -7.09 4.76
N LEU A 117 -15.81 -6.84 4.03
CA LEU A 117 -15.84 -6.48 2.62
C LEU A 117 -15.93 -7.70 1.67
N GLY A 118 -15.80 -8.92 2.19
CA GLY A 118 -15.81 -10.14 1.39
C GLY A 118 -14.62 -10.29 0.44
N LEU A 119 -13.47 -9.69 0.75
CA LEU A 119 -12.26 -9.76 -0.07
C LEU A 119 -11.69 -11.19 -0.05
N LYS A 120 -11.61 -11.81 -1.23
CA LYS A 120 -11.10 -13.19 -1.39
C LYS A 120 -9.63 -13.24 -1.83
N ASN A 121 -9.09 -12.11 -2.26
CA ASN A 121 -7.73 -11.95 -2.77
C ASN A 121 -6.73 -11.44 -1.72
N VAL A 122 -7.12 -11.40 -0.45
CA VAL A 122 -6.28 -10.96 0.68
C VAL A 122 -6.01 -12.13 1.63
N TYR A 123 -4.73 -12.39 1.88
CA TYR A 123 -4.24 -13.24 2.96
C TYR A 123 -3.49 -12.38 3.97
N ALA A 124 -3.89 -12.38 5.23
CA ALA A 124 -3.25 -11.58 6.28
C ALA A 124 -2.70 -12.48 7.39
N GLU A 125 -1.44 -12.27 7.77
CA GLU A 125 -0.72 -13.11 8.71
C GLU A 125 0.11 -12.30 9.71
N GLN A 126 0.05 -12.70 10.99
CA GLN A 126 0.94 -12.18 12.01
C GLN A 126 2.30 -12.84 11.87
N THR A 127 3.21 -12.18 11.17
CA THR A 127 4.59 -12.66 11.00
C THR A 127 5.56 -11.51 10.77
N ARG A 128 6.84 -11.76 10.99
CA ARG A 128 7.91 -10.85 10.55
C ARG A 128 8.28 -11.15 9.11
N VAL A 129 8.58 -10.13 8.33
CA VAL A 129 8.86 -10.27 6.90
C VAL A 129 10.03 -11.23 6.62
N GLU A 130 11.01 -11.30 7.51
CA GLU A 130 12.16 -12.21 7.38
C GLU A 130 11.75 -13.68 7.35
N GLN A 131 10.60 -14.04 7.94
CA GLN A 131 10.06 -15.40 7.99
C GLN A 131 9.27 -15.77 6.73
N VAL A 132 8.88 -14.78 5.92
CA VAL A 132 8.18 -15.00 4.65
C VAL A 132 9.15 -15.60 3.64
N LYS A 133 8.85 -16.82 3.13
CA LYS A 133 9.75 -17.56 2.21
C LYS A 133 9.35 -17.47 0.74
N LYS A 134 8.20 -16.88 0.45
CA LYS A 134 7.65 -16.71 -0.89
C LYS A 134 8.25 -15.49 -1.59
N SER A 135 8.35 -15.55 -2.92
CA SER A 135 8.70 -14.40 -3.76
C SER A 135 7.44 -13.71 -4.30
N PHE A 136 7.54 -12.40 -4.55
CA PHE A 136 6.45 -11.53 -4.96
C PHE A 136 6.87 -10.65 -6.12
N ASP A 137 5.93 -10.26 -6.95
CA ASP A 137 6.19 -9.34 -8.07
C ASP A 137 6.51 -7.93 -7.54
N PHE A 138 5.71 -7.47 -6.58
CA PHE A 138 5.97 -6.21 -5.90
C PHE A 138 5.84 -6.35 -4.39
N ILE A 139 6.62 -5.53 -3.69
CA ILE A 139 6.53 -5.35 -2.25
C ILE A 139 6.09 -3.93 -2.00
N VAL A 140 4.94 -3.77 -1.36
CA VAL A 140 4.40 -2.47 -0.98
C VAL A 140 4.59 -2.23 0.50
N SER A 141 4.72 -0.97 0.91
CA SER A 141 4.82 -0.61 2.34
C SER A 141 4.55 0.86 2.57
N ARG A 142 4.26 1.21 3.83
CA ARG A 142 4.11 2.58 4.29
C ARG A 142 4.60 2.74 5.73
N ALA A 143 5.48 3.73 5.97
CA ALA A 143 5.87 4.20 7.30
C ALA A 143 6.42 3.10 8.27
N VAL A 144 7.17 2.12 7.77
CA VAL A 144 7.73 1.04 8.59
C VAL A 144 9.12 1.41 9.11
N THR A 145 10.07 1.67 8.20
CA THR A 145 11.46 2.01 8.53
C THR A 145 12.11 2.80 7.39
N GLN A 146 13.39 3.11 7.52
CA GLN A 146 14.17 3.73 6.46
C GLN A 146 14.43 2.75 5.30
N MET A 147 14.57 3.28 4.08
CA MET A 147 14.67 2.50 2.86
C MET A 147 15.83 1.49 2.83
N PRO A 148 17.07 1.83 3.26
CA PRO A 148 18.17 0.86 3.25
C PRO A 148 17.91 -0.36 4.12
N GLU A 149 17.34 -0.15 5.31
CA GLU A 149 16.97 -1.22 6.22
C GLU A 149 15.83 -2.06 5.65
N PHE A 150 14.79 -1.41 5.11
CA PHE A 150 13.67 -2.08 4.46
C PHE A 150 14.12 -2.98 3.30
N VAL A 151 14.99 -2.45 2.43
CA VAL A 151 15.58 -3.21 1.33
C VAL A 151 16.31 -4.45 1.85
N SER A 152 17.06 -4.34 2.96
CA SER A 152 17.78 -5.49 3.53
C SER A 152 16.85 -6.62 3.95
N TRP A 153 15.64 -6.32 4.40
CA TRP A 153 14.63 -7.30 4.82
C TRP A 153 13.96 -8.03 3.66
N VAL A 154 13.81 -7.35 2.49
CA VAL A 154 12.91 -7.83 1.44
C VAL A 154 13.58 -8.14 0.11
N LYS A 155 14.88 -7.85 -0.06
CA LYS A 155 15.60 -8.00 -1.33
C LYS A 155 15.55 -9.41 -1.92
N ASP A 156 15.49 -10.44 -1.09
CA ASP A 156 15.42 -11.85 -1.48
C ASP A 156 14.00 -12.34 -1.78
N LYS A 157 13.00 -11.47 -1.64
CA LYS A 157 11.58 -11.79 -1.81
C LYS A 157 10.99 -11.20 -3.11
N ILE A 158 11.81 -10.55 -3.92
CA ILE A 158 11.36 -10.02 -5.21
C ILE A 158 11.54 -11.09 -6.28
N SER A 159 10.46 -11.38 -7.00
CA SER A 159 10.46 -12.32 -8.12
C SER A 159 11.39 -11.85 -9.25
N PRO A 160 12.26 -12.69 -9.78
CA PRO A 160 13.08 -12.37 -10.94
C PRO A 160 12.29 -12.40 -12.25
N ILE A 161 11.08 -12.96 -12.25
CA ILE A 161 10.23 -13.06 -13.45
C ILE A 161 9.52 -11.74 -13.66
N GLN A 162 9.81 -11.09 -14.78
CA GLN A 162 9.30 -9.76 -15.12
C GLN A 162 8.22 -9.88 -16.20
N TYR A 163 7.01 -9.37 -15.94
CA TYR A 163 5.93 -9.32 -16.93
C TYR A 163 5.07 -8.04 -16.82
N HIS A 164 5.40 -7.16 -15.88
CA HIS A 164 4.80 -5.84 -15.75
C HIS A 164 5.53 -4.80 -16.60
N ASP A 165 4.89 -3.69 -16.87
CA ASP A 165 5.49 -2.55 -17.56
C ASP A 165 6.51 -1.80 -16.68
N LEU A 166 6.30 -1.87 -15.36
CA LEU A 166 7.28 -1.46 -14.36
C LEU A 166 8.06 -2.70 -13.88
N ASP A 167 9.37 -2.59 -13.76
CA ASP A 167 10.21 -3.67 -13.21
C ASP A 167 9.72 -4.08 -11.82
N ASN A 168 9.69 -5.38 -11.53
CA ASN A 168 9.39 -5.89 -10.19
C ASN A 168 10.32 -5.25 -9.14
N GLY A 169 9.76 -4.98 -7.96
CA GLY A 169 10.52 -4.28 -6.95
C GLY A 169 9.68 -3.81 -5.77
N ILE A 170 10.17 -2.79 -5.11
CA ILE A 170 9.53 -2.19 -3.95
C ILE A 170 8.77 -0.94 -4.41
N LEU A 171 7.54 -0.76 -3.94
CA LEU A 171 6.74 0.46 -4.08
C LEU A 171 6.42 0.99 -2.68
N TYR A 172 7.19 1.96 -2.22
CA TYR A 172 7.13 2.45 -0.85
C TYR A 172 6.52 3.85 -0.79
N LEU A 173 5.48 4.02 0.02
CA LEU A 173 4.88 5.33 0.30
C LEU A 173 5.73 6.07 1.33
N LYS A 174 6.31 7.16 0.91
CA LYS A 174 7.22 8.01 1.71
C LYS A 174 6.75 9.47 1.72
N GLY A 175 7.42 10.28 2.54
CA GLY A 175 7.20 11.73 2.58
C GLY A 175 8.42 12.47 3.08
N GLY A 176 8.52 13.76 2.75
CA GLY A 176 9.63 14.62 3.13
C GLY A 176 10.87 14.45 2.23
N ASP A 177 12.00 14.98 2.67
CA ASP A 177 13.26 14.89 1.92
C ASP A 177 13.91 13.50 2.11
N LEU A 178 14.05 12.76 1.02
CA LEU A 178 14.63 11.43 0.99
C LEU A 178 16.10 11.39 0.56
N THR A 179 16.73 12.54 0.34
CA THR A 179 18.09 12.62 -0.22
C THR A 179 19.09 11.81 0.60
N GLN A 180 19.12 12.01 1.90
CA GLN A 180 20.02 11.27 2.80
C GLN A 180 19.62 9.80 2.94
N GLU A 181 18.34 9.51 2.97
CA GLU A 181 17.83 8.15 3.13
C GLU A 181 18.17 7.26 1.93
N LEU A 182 18.11 7.79 0.71
CA LEU A 182 18.33 7.02 -0.51
C LEU A 182 19.80 6.94 -0.94
N GLN A 183 20.66 7.83 -0.45
CA GLN A 183 22.07 7.88 -0.82
C GLN A 183 22.82 6.54 -0.68
N PRO A 184 22.66 5.78 0.43
CA PRO A 184 23.36 4.49 0.58
C PRO A 184 22.98 3.46 -0.48
N LEU A 185 21.75 3.48 -0.98
CA LEU A 185 21.29 2.56 -2.03
C LEU A 185 21.87 2.91 -3.40
N LEU A 186 22.11 4.18 -3.67
CA LEU A 186 22.67 4.66 -4.93
C LEU A 186 24.19 4.46 -5.02
N GLN A 187 24.88 4.44 -3.87
CA GLN A 187 26.33 4.31 -3.77
C GLN A 187 26.82 2.87 -3.54
N GLY A 188 25.90 1.90 -3.36
CA GLY A 188 26.23 0.49 -3.10
C GLY A 188 27.08 -0.15 -4.19
N LYS A 189 28.12 -0.91 -3.80
CA LYS A 189 28.91 -1.73 -4.73
C LYS A 189 28.11 -2.99 -5.09
N GLY A 190 27.77 -3.18 -6.37
CA GLY A 190 27.04 -4.34 -6.84
C GLY A 190 26.07 -4.06 -7.99
N LYS A 191 24.97 -4.83 -8.10
CA LYS A 191 23.89 -4.53 -9.06
C LYS A 191 23.37 -3.13 -8.80
N LYS A 192 23.33 -2.29 -9.84
CA LYS A 192 22.86 -0.90 -9.73
C LYS A 192 21.38 -0.91 -9.33
N THR A 193 21.10 -0.59 -8.08
CA THR A 193 19.76 -0.28 -7.62
C THR A 193 19.21 0.88 -8.46
N LYS A 194 18.05 0.69 -9.08
CA LYS A 194 17.38 1.78 -9.81
C LYS A 194 16.27 2.32 -8.94
N ILE A 195 16.28 3.62 -8.72
CA ILE A 195 15.25 4.31 -7.92
C ILE A 195 14.51 5.28 -8.83
N LYS A 196 13.17 5.22 -8.79
CA LYS A 196 12.29 6.21 -9.40
C LYS A 196 11.41 6.80 -8.31
N ILE A 197 11.21 8.10 -8.32
CA ILE A 197 10.37 8.82 -7.37
C ILE A 197 9.22 9.45 -8.15
N PHE A 198 8.00 9.26 -7.65
CA PHE A 198 6.77 9.80 -8.23
C PHE A 198 6.08 10.66 -7.17
N ASN A 199 5.92 11.95 -7.43
CA ASN A 199 5.21 12.85 -6.52
C ASN A 199 3.72 12.53 -6.54
N ILE A 200 3.13 12.31 -5.38
CA ILE A 200 1.69 11.97 -5.29
C ILE A 200 0.83 13.17 -5.63
N TYR A 201 1.31 14.38 -5.37
CA TYR A 201 0.63 15.63 -5.75
C TYR A 201 0.30 15.70 -7.24
N ASP A 202 1.13 15.13 -8.11
CA ASP A 202 0.90 15.11 -9.57
C ASP A 202 -0.35 14.26 -9.95
N PHE A 203 -0.75 13.34 -9.09
CA PHE A 203 -1.91 12.47 -9.27
C PHE A 203 -3.13 12.95 -8.49
N PHE A 204 -2.91 13.43 -7.28
CA PHE A 204 -3.92 13.87 -6.31
C PHE A 204 -3.52 15.23 -5.73
N PRO A 205 -3.87 16.34 -6.42
CA PRO A 205 -3.46 17.68 -5.99
C PRO A 205 -4.21 18.10 -4.72
N SER A 206 -3.55 17.97 -3.57
CA SER A 206 -3.99 18.51 -2.28
C SER A 206 -2.78 18.81 -1.39
N GLU A 207 -2.93 19.70 -0.42
CA GLU A 207 -1.88 20.09 0.53
C GLU A 207 -1.24 18.87 1.22
N PHE A 208 -2.04 17.85 1.57
CA PHE A 208 -1.55 16.64 2.21
C PHE A 208 -0.51 15.89 1.35
N PHE A 209 -0.65 15.94 0.02
CA PHE A 209 0.21 15.20 -0.91
C PHE A 209 1.43 15.99 -1.42
N GLU A 210 1.58 17.27 -1.09
CA GLU A 210 2.72 18.10 -1.55
C GLU A 210 4.09 17.49 -1.23
N THR A 211 4.20 16.81 -0.08
CA THR A 211 5.45 16.19 0.35
C THR A 211 5.43 14.67 0.27
N LYS A 212 4.41 14.07 -0.34
CA LYS A 212 4.24 12.61 -0.41
C LYS A 212 4.67 12.06 -1.76
N MET A 213 5.24 10.87 -1.73
CA MET A 213 5.73 10.23 -2.94
C MET A 213 5.64 8.71 -2.88
N VAL A 214 5.55 8.11 -4.06
CA VAL A 214 5.79 6.68 -4.26
C VAL A 214 7.24 6.51 -4.69
N VAL A 215 8.01 5.74 -3.95
CA VAL A 215 9.40 5.40 -4.29
C VAL A 215 9.43 3.98 -4.83
N HIS A 216 9.77 3.85 -6.12
CA HIS A 216 10.01 2.54 -6.73
C HIS A 216 11.50 2.21 -6.67
N VAL A 217 11.82 1.04 -6.11
CA VAL A 217 13.19 0.51 -6.02
C VAL A 217 13.25 -0.83 -6.73
N LYS A 218 13.99 -0.88 -7.84
CA LYS A 218 14.42 -2.11 -8.51
C LYS A 218 15.78 -2.53 -7.96
N LEU A 219 15.90 -3.77 -7.55
CA LEU A 219 17.13 -4.37 -7.00
C LEU A 219 17.84 -5.26 -8.02
#